data_17e4fb67bc5a01ffa3b31d176e88ea09
#
_entry.id   17e4fb67bc5a01ffa3b31d176e88ea09
#
_cell.length_a   1.000
_cell.length_b   1.000
_cell.length_c   1.000
_cell.angle_alpha   90.00
_cell.angle_beta   90.00
_cell.angle_gamma   90.00
#
_symmetry.space_group_name_H-M   'P 1'
#
loop_
_entity.id
_entity.type
_entity.pdbx_description
1 polymer ?
#
loop_
_entity_poly.entity_id
_entity_poly.type
_entity_poly.pdbx_seq_one_letter_code
_entity_poly.pdbx_strand_id
1 'polypeptide(L)'
;TGDKILIFHDGIVETYPGRTGAYWCVKLEDGTQADIPEQVIEELTELGWTIVGNEADPDSVTPEPEAYAFEAQYIRTNGGPEDGYPYHTVISSRAELEAYYEAYKDIYSLERRETVYSDSTIGFLDACDKYDNAYFERQNLVLIVLQEGSGSIRHEITDVRRHRIENGALDGWDITIDRKVPEAGTEDMAQWHLFLEVQMGDVIKATDKVWINGKQ
;
A
#
# COMPACT_ATOMS: atom_id res chain seq x y z
N THR A 1 -25.47 -4.56 -1.46
CA THR A 1 -26.13 -5.48 -0.51
C THR A 1 -27.29 -6.16 -1.23
N GLY A 2 -27.53 -7.47 -0.97
CA GLY A 2 -28.57 -8.26 -1.66
C GLY A 2 -28.10 -8.87 -2.98
N ASP A 3 -26.85 -8.69 -3.36
CA ASP A 3 -26.28 -9.26 -4.57
C ASP A 3 -26.36 -10.79 -4.54
N LYS A 4 -26.66 -11.38 -5.70
CA LYS A 4 -26.60 -12.82 -5.87
C LYS A 4 -25.19 -13.23 -6.21
N ILE A 5 -24.61 -14.06 -5.36
CA ILE A 5 -23.23 -14.52 -5.51
C ILE A 5 -23.17 -16.05 -5.59
N LEU A 6 -22.18 -16.54 -6.32
CA LEU A 6 -21.80 -17.96 -6.34
C LEU A 6 -20.48 -18.10 -5.56
N ILE A 7 -20.52 -18.94 -4.53
CA ILE A 7 -19.36 -19.20 -3.66
C ILE A 7 -18.88 -20.62 -3.90
N PHE A 8 -17.59 -20.78 -4.18
CA PHE A 8 -16.91 -22.06 -4.23
C PHE A 8 -16.21 -22.28 -2.89
N HIS A 9 -16.53 -23.38 -2.21
CA HIS A 9 -16.05 -23.68 -0.87
C HIS A 9 -15.75 -25.17 -0.71
N ASP A 10 -14.93 -25.54 0.29
CA ASP A 10 -14.55 -26.94 0.58
C ASP A 10 -15.51 -27.67 1.53
N GLY A 11 -16.55 -27.03 1.95
CA GLY A 11 -17.56 -27.58 2.84
C GLY A 11 -18.06 -26.56 3.84
N ILE A 12 -19.22 -26.80 4.42
CA ILE A 12 -19.78 -25.99 5.49
C ILE A 12 -19.60 -26.77 6.79
N VAL A 13 -18.94 -26.15 7.76
CA VAL A 13 -18.91 -26.70 9.12
C VAL A 13 -20.24 -26.38 9.78
N GLU A 14 -20.95 -27.44 10.20
CA GLU A 14 -22.26 -27.32 10.86
C GLU A 14 -22.11 -26.74 12.29
N THR A 15 -21.83 -25.46 12.35
CA THR A 15 -21.84 -24.65 13.58
C THR A 15 -22.93 -23.59 13.44
N TYR A 16 -23.41 -23.02 14.53
CA TYR A 16 -24.31 -21.87 14.45
C TYR A 16 -23.56 -20.60 14.91
N PRO A 17 -23.36 -19.60 14.04
CA PRO A 17 -23.60 -19.65 12.59
C PRO A 17 -22.64 -20.62 11.88
N GLY A 18 -23.10 -21.18 10.75
CA GLY A 18 -22.28 -22.07 9.88
C GLY A 18 -21.03 -21.34 9.38
N ARG A 19 -19.91 -22.07 9.30
CA ARG A 19 -18.62 -21.51 8.82
C ARG A 19 -18.14 -22.29 7.62
N THR A 20 -17.56 -21.55 6.66
CA THR A 20 -16.92 -22.16 5.49
C THR A 20 -15.68 -21.39 5.09
N GLY A 21 -14.72 -22.07 4.50
CA GLY A 21 -13.59 -21.44 3.79
C GLY A 21 -14.00 -21.22 2.32
N ALA A 22 -14.16 -19.98 1.90
CA ALA A 22 -14.46 -19.67 0.51
C ALA A 22 -13.17 -19.45 -0.27
N TYR A 23 -12.98 -20.16 -1.40
CA TYR A 23 -11.82 -19.96 -2.28
C TYR A 23 -12.07 -18.94 -3.37
N TRP A 24 -13.33 -18.88 -3.81
CA TRP A 24 -13.73 -18.08 -4.95
C TRP A 24 -15.16 -17.59 -4.77
N CYS A 25 -15.41 -16.36 -5.17
CA CYS A 25 -16.74 -15.77 -5.16
C CYS A 25 -16.97 -15.05 -6.48
N VAL A 26 -18.09 -15.33 -7.14
CA VAL A 26 -18.49 -14.68 -8.39
C VAL A 26 -19.82 -13.99 -8.17
N LYS A 27 -19.89 -12.71 -8.42
CA LYS A 27 -21.16 -11.95 -8.45
C LYS A 27 -21.92 -12.33 -9.72
N LEU A 28 -23.13 -12.77 -9.57
CA LEU A 28 -24.00 -13.18 -10.68
C LEU A 28 -24.96 -12.07 -11.10
N GLU A 29 -25.53 -11.39 -10.11
CA GLU A 29 -26.55 -10.35 -10.32
C GLU A 29 -26.39 -9.27 -9.27
N ASP A 30 -26.63 -8.00 -9.67
CA ASP A 30 -26.75 -6.90 -8.73
C ASP A 30 -28.07 -7.02 -7.97
N GLY A 31 -28.04 -6.82 -6.68
CA GLY A 31 -29.21 -6.87 -5.82
C GLY A 31 -29.35 -5.63 -4.95
N THR A 32 -30.49 -5.53 -4.33
CA THR A 32 -30.84 -4.48 -3.37
C THR A 32 -31.15 -5.09 -2.01
N GLN A 33 -31.30 -4.29 -1.00
CA GLN A 33 -31.71 -4.75 0.33
C GLN A 33 -33.08 -5.45 0.28
N ALA A 34 -33.97 -5.06 -0.64
CA ALA A 34 -35.29 -5.67 -0.79
C ALA A 34 -35.23 -7.13 -1.30
N ASP A 35 -34.09 -7.54 -1.86
CA ASP A 35 -33.86 -8.90 -2.35
C ASP A 35 -33.39 -9.85 -1.23
N ILE A 36 -33.13 -9.34 -0.03
CA ILE A 36 -32.72 -10.12 1.14
C ILE A 36 -33.99 -10.54 1.90
N PRO A 37 -34.19 -11.85 2.17
CA PRO A 37 -35.31 -12.28 2.99
C PRO A 37 -35.28 -11.64 4.39
N GLU A 38 -36.43 -11.17 4.86
CA GLU A 38 -36.57 -10.47 6.15
C GLU A 38 -36.01 -11.28 7.33
N GLN A 39 -36.23 -12.59 7.31
CA GLN A 39 -35.67 -13.50 8.31
C GLN A 39 -34.15 -13.47 8.37
N VAL A 40 -33.46 -13.34 7.23
CA VAL A 40 -31.98 -13.24 7.15
C VAL A 40 -31.53 -11.90 7.73
N ILE A 41 -32.29 -10.83 7.50
CA ILE A 41 -32.02 -9.51 8.06
C ILE A 41 -32.12 -9.55 9.59
N GLU A 42 -33.15 -10.18 10.12
CA GLU A 42 -33.35 -10.35 11.57
C GLU A 42 -32.20 -11.15 12.20
N GLU A 43 -31.86 -12.30 11.64
CA GLU A 43 -30.78 -13.15 12.14
C GLU A 43 -29.41 -12.44 12.11
N LEU A 44 -29.10 -11.71 11.05
CA LEU A 44 -27.85 -10.94 10.95
C LEU A 44 -27.82 -9.81 11.99
N THR A 45 -28.95 -9.13 12.22
CA THR A 45 -29.04 -8.06 13.21
C THR A 45 -28.86 -8.59 14.63
N GLU A 46 -29.42 -9.75 14.96
CA GLU A 46 -29.20 -10.43 16.24
C GLU A 46 -27.74 -10.83 16.48
N LEU A 47 -27.01 -11.14 15.39
CA LEU A 47 -25.56 -11.42 15.41
C LEU A 47 -24.70 -10.14 15.48
N GLY A 48 -25.32 -8.95 15.56
CA GLY A 48 -24.61 -7.68 15.64
C GLY A 48 -24.18 -7.10 14.30
N TRP A 49 -24.70 -7.61 13.19
CA TRP A 49 -24.44 -7.07 11.86
C TRP A 49 -25.38 -5.90 11.57
N THR A 50 -24.86 -4.84 11.01
CA THR A 50 -25.64 -3.69 10.53
C THR A 50 -25.76 -3.75 9.03
N ILE A 51 -27.00 -3.79 8.51
CA ILE A 51 -27.22 -3.71 7.06
C ILE A 51 -27.20 -2.24 6.67
N VAL A 52 -26.13 -1.82 6.02
CA VAL A 52 -26.03 -0.47 5.46
C VAL A 52 -26.82 -0.46 4.15
N GLY A 53 -27.97 0.20 4.15
CA GLY A 53 -28.80 0.40 2.95
C GLY A 53 -28.08 1.30 1.94
N ASN A 54 -28.38 1.10 0.65
CA ASN A 54 -27.88 1.93 -0.46
C ASN A 54 -28.54 3.32 -0.54
N GLU A 55 -29.32 3.73 0.43
CA GLU A 55 -29.73 5.14 0.54
C GLU A 55 -28.55 5.89 1.15
N ALA A 56 -27.93 6.75 0.37
CA ALA A 56 -26.92 7.67 0.85
C ALA A 56 -27.57 8.53 1.94
N ASP A 57 -27.41 8.11 3.19
CA ASP A 57 -27.66 8.96 4.34
C ASP A 57 -26.66 10.11 4.23
N PRO A 58 -27.10 11.35 4.06
CA PRO A 58 -26.19 12.50 3.96
C PRO A 58 -25.32 12.67 5.21
N ASP A 59 -25.67 12.02 6.34
CA ASP A 59 -24.87 11.98 7.58
C ASP A 59 -24.07 10.66 7.72
N SER A 60 -24.16 9.74 6.78
CA SER A 60 -23.32 8.54 6.75
C SER A 60 -21.88 8.95 6.44
N VAL A 61 -21.13 9.18 7.47
CA VAL A 61 -19.66 9.24 7.39
C VAL A 61 -19.20 7.89 6.87
N THR A 62 -18.91 7.81 5.55
CA THR A 62 -18.21 6.66 4.99
C THR A 62 -16.97 6.47 5.84
N PRO A 63 -16.77 5.34 6.54
CA PRO A 63 -15.60 5.19 7.38
C PRO A 63 -14.37 5.48 6.51
N GLU A 64 -13.51 6.38 6.97
CA GLU A 64 -12.23 6.59 6.30
C GLU A 64 -11.53 5.25 6.15
N PRO A 65 -10.87 5.01 5.01
CA PRO A 65 -10.09 3.78 4.84
C PRO A 65 -9.09 3.70 5.99
N GLU A 66 -9.09 2.57 6.67
CA GLU A 66 -8.21 2.32 7.80
C GLU A 66 -6.75 2.53 7.37
N ALA A 67 -5.99 3.27 8.17
CA ALA A 67 -4.57 3.45 7.95
C ALA A 67 -3.84 2.14 8.26
N TYR A 68 -2.98 1.71 7.36
CA TYR A 68 -2.19 0.50 7.54
C TYR A 68 -0.93 0.80 8.33
N ALA A 69 -0.54 -0.12 9.21
CA ALA A 69 0.76 -0.08 9.85
C ALA A 69 1.85 -0.36 8.80
N PHE A 70 2.91 0.39 8.84
CA PHE A 70 4.02 0.28 7.89
C PHE A 70 5.36 0.52 8.57
N GLU A 71 6.43 0.06 7.91
CA GLU A 71 7.81 0.44 8.21
C GLU A 71 8.41 1.08 6.96
N ALA A 72 9.31 2.04 7.15
CA ALA A 72 9.98 2.69 6.03
C ALA A 72 11.47 2.91 6.29
N GLN A 73 12.27 2.75 5.25
CA GLN A 73 13.68 3.11 5.25
C GLN A 73 13.92 4.23 4.25
N TYR A 74 14.76 5.19 4.62
CA TYR A 74 15.05 6.40 3.85
C TYR A 74 16.51 6.39 3.40
N ILE A 75 16.71 6.28 2.11
CA ILE A 75 18.02 6.12 1.50
C ILE A 75 18.30 7.36 0.65
N ARG A 76 19.29 8.15 1.04
CA ARG A 76 19.74 9.24 0.20
C ARG A 76 20.71 8.70 -0.85
N THR A 77 20.42 9.01 -2.11
CA THR A 77 21.25 8.68 -3.26
C THR A 77 21.56 9.94 -4.07
N ASN A 78 22.40 9.83 -5.09
CA ASN A 78 22.78 10.93 -5.96
C ASN A 78 22.68 10.46 -7.41
N GLY A 79 22.49 11.41 -8.33
CA GLY A 79 22.33 11.11 -9.75
C GLY A 79 20.88 10.80 -10.10
N GLY A 80 20.68 10.22 -11.27
CA GLY A 80 19.36 9.89 -11.78
C GLY A 80 18.92 10.79 -12.94
N PRO A 81 17.85 10.41 -13.66
CA PRO A 81 17.28 11.23 -14.71
C PRO A 81 16.75 12.56 -14.17
N GLU A 82 16.64 13.55 -15.04
CA GLU A 82 16.11 14.88 -14.65
C GLU A 82 14.60 14.87 -14.42
N ASP A 83 13.88 13.94 -15.06
CA ASP A 83 12.41 13.86 -15.07
C ASP A 83 11.89 12.52 -14.54
N GLY A 84 10.57 12.45 -14.32
CA GLY A 84 9.87 11.21 -14.01
C GLY A 84 9.65 10.96 -12.53
N TYR A 85 9.77 11.98 -11.68
CA TYR A 85 9.53 11.87 -10.25
C TYR A 85 8.18 12.47 -9.81
N PRO A 86 7.53 11.95 -8.76
CA PRO A 86 7.90 10.68 -8.10
C PRO A 86 7.64 9.49 -9.02
N TYR A 87 8.42 8.42 -8.88
CA TYR A 87 8.02 7.13 -9.43
C TYR A 87 8.08 6.03 -8.38
N HIS A 88 7.40 4.92 -8.60
CA HIS A 88 7.45 3.77 -7.72
C HIS A 88 7.55 2.47 -8.51
N THR A 89 8.03 1.44 -7.85
CA THR A 89 7.96 0.06 -8.32
C THR A 89 7.70 -0.87 -7.15
N VAL A 90 7.01 -1.97 -7.40
CA VAL A 90 6.78 -3.01 -6.40
C VAL A 90 7.74 -4.16 -6.70
N ILE A 91 8.55 -4.48 -5.72
CA ILE A 91 9.53 -5.56 -5.74
C ILE A 91 8.93 -6.76 -5.01
N SER A 92 8.79 -7.89 -5.68
CA SER A 92 8.14 -9.09 -5.16
C SER A 92 9.09 -10.27 -4.94
N SER A 93 10.37 -10.09 -5.23
CA SER A 93 11.38 -11.11 -5.02
C SER A 93 12.77 -10.52 -4.79
N ARG A 94 13.63 -11.29 -4.14
CA ARG A 94 15.05 -10.94 -4.00
C ARG A 94 15.73 -10.73 -5.36
N ALA A 95 15.39 -11.54 -6.35
CA ALA A 95 15.92 -11.43 -7.71
C ALA A 95 15.52 -10.11 -8.39
N GLU A 96 14.28 -9.63 -8.17
CA GLU A 96 13.85 -8.32 -8.67
C GLU A 96 14.57 -7.16 -7.97
N LEU A 97 14.83 -7.26 -6.67
CA LEU A 97 15.63 -6.26 -5.95
C LEU A 97 17.06 -6.19 -6.47
N GLU A 98 17.68 -7.35 -6.73
CA GLU A 98 19.01 -7.43 -7.32
C GLU A 98 19.02 -6.91 -8.76
N ALA A 99 18.00 -7.21 -9.55
CA ALA A 99 17.85 -6.68 -10.91
C ALA A 99 17.69 -5.15 -10.91
N TYR A 100 16.92 -4.60 -9.97
CA TYR A 100 16.82 -3.16 -9.78
C TYR A 100 18.19 -2.54 -9.46
N TYR A 101 18.90 -3.12 -8.50
CA TYR A 101 20.24 -2.66 -8.15
C TYR A 101 21.18 -2.66 -9.36
N GLU A 102 21.27 -3.78 -10.10
CA GLU A 102 22.14 -3.88 -11.28
C GLU A 102 21.78 -2.88 -12.38
N ALA A 103 20.50 -2.58 -12.57
CA ALA A 103 20.03 -1.63 -13.57
C ALA A 103 20.33 -0.16 -13.21
N TYR A 104 20.36 0.17 -11.91
CA TYR A 104 20.36 1.56 -11.45
C TYR A 104 21.56 1.96 -10.60
N LYS A 105 22.46 1.03 -10.21
CA LYS A 105 23.58 1.28 -9.30
C LYS A 105 24.51 2.42 -9.74
N ASP A 106 24.77 2.51 -11.06
CA ASP A 106 25.63 3.54 -11.60
C ASP A 106 24.89 4.86 -11.87
N ILE A 107 23.56 4.79 -12.00
CA ILE A 107 22.71 5.96 -12.27
C ILE A 107 22.44 6.74 -10.97
N TYR A 108 22.16 6.03 -9.87
CA TYR A 108 21.76 6.63 -8.60
C TYR A 108 22.85 6.53 -7.50
N SER A 109 24.04 6.03 -7.82
CA SER A 109 25.09 5.78 -6.81
C SER A 109 24.57 4.92 -5.65
N LEU A 110 24.01 3.73 -5.98
CA LEU A 110 23.43 2.81 -5.01
C LEU A 110 24.51 2.05 -4.26
N GLU A 111 25.01 2.60 -3.16
CA GLU A 111 26.16 2.11 -2.42
C GLU A 111 25.80 1.77 -0.97
N ARG A 112 26.76 1.16 -0.26
CA ARG A 112 26.73 1.10 1.20
C ARG A 112 27.01 2.49 1.77
N ARG A 113 26.49 2.74 2.96
CA ARG A 113 26.65 4.05 3.60
C ARG A 113 28.08 4.27 4.09
N GLU A 114 28.84 5.04 3.35
CA GLU A 114 30.14 5.54 3.81
C GLU A 114 30.03 6.93 4.51
N THR A 115 29.08 7.74 4.05
CA THR A 115 28.85 9.09 4.59
C THR A 115 27.58 9.15 5.43
N VAL A 116 27.67 9.67 6.64
CA VAL A 116 26.54 9.89 7.54
C VAL A 116 25.88 11.23 7.21
N TYR A 117 24.71 11.19 6.54
CA TYR A 117 23.93 12.40 6.29
C TYR A 117 23.05 12.77 7.48
N SER A 118 22.46 11.78 8.15
CA SER A 118 21.68 11.90 9.38
C SER A 118 21.46 10.51 9.96
N ASP A 119 21.04 10.43 11.22
CA ASP A 119 20.73 9.16 11.88
C ASP A 119 19.50 8.44 11.27
N SER A 120 18.65 9.20 10.57
CA SER A 120 17.45 8.67 9.89
C SER A 120 17.71 8.12 8.49
N THR A 121 18.95 8.18 7.97
CA THR A 121 19.29 7.67 6.63
C THR A 121 20.15 6.42 6.71
N ILE A 122 19.98 5.54 5.72
CA ILE A 122 20.75 4.29 5.58
C ILE A 122 21.32 4.21 4.15
N GLY A 123 22.35 3.42 3.91
CA GLY A 123 22.84 3.13 2.57
C GLY A 123 21.92 2.18 1.81
N PHE A 124 21.92 2.23 0.47
CA PHE A 124 21.03 1.38 -0.33
C PHE A 124 21.29 -0.11 -0.10
N LEU A 125 22.55 -0.52 -0.17
CA LEU A 125 22.91 -1.93 0.05
C LEU A 125 22.70 -2.36 1.50
N ASP A 126 22.89 -1.44 2.46
CA ASP A 126 22.61 -1.73 3.86
C ASP A 126 21.10 -1.93 4.11
N ALA A 127 20.26 -1.15 3.42
CA ALA A 127 18.81 -1.34 3.44
C ALA A 127 18.40 -2.67 2.81
N CYS A 128 19.05 -3.07 1.71
CA CYS A 128 18.79 -4.34 1.01
C CYS A 128 19.10 -5.58 1.85
N ASP A 129 19.98 -5.49 2.84
CA ASP A 129 20.36 -6.64 3.69
C ASP A 129 19.16 -7.18 4.51
N LYS A 130 18.11 -6.37 4.73
CA LYS A 130 16.86 -6.79 5.39
C LYS A 130 15.99 -7.72 4.53
N TYR A 131 16.07 -7.61 3.19
CA TYR A 131 15.11 -8.21 2.26
C TYR A 131 15.67 -9.48 1.64
N ASP A 132 15.58 -10.57 2.36
CA ASP A 132 15.94 -11.91 1.90
C ASP A 132 14.74 -12.65 1.24
N ASN A 133 14.96 -13.87 0.79
CA ASN A 133 13.89 -14.67 0.20
C ASN A 133 12.73 -14.93 1.18
N ALA A 134 13.01 -15.09 2.47
CA ALA A 134 11.98 -15.34 3.48
C ALA A 134 11.09 -14.10 3.72
N TYR A 135 11.62 -12.90 3.50
CA TYR A 135 10.82 -11.67 3.48
C TYR A 135 9.82 -11.71 2.32
N PHE A 136 10.31 -11.97 1.10
CA PHE A 136 9.49 -11.95 -0.11
C PHE A 136 8.48 -13.11 -0.24
N GLU A 137 8.61 -14.15 0.55
CA GLU A 137 7.58 -15.19 0.67
C GLU A 137 6.30 -14.67 1.34
N ARG A 138 6.37 -13.55 2.06
CA ARG A 138 5.28 -13.02 2.89
C ARG A 138 4.83 -11.62 2.50
N GLN A 139 5.71 -10.81 1.95
CA GLN A 139 5.48 -9.40 1.68
C GLN A 139 6.17 -8.95 0.40
N ASN A 140 5.67 -7.87 -0.19
CA ASN A 140 6.34 -7.13 -1.24
C ASN A 140 6.94 -5.85 -0.64
N LEU A 141 7.96 -5.34 -1.32
CA LEU A 141 8.59 -4.07 -1.01
C LEU A 141 8.15 -3.02 -2.02
N VAL A 142 7.60 -1.89 -1.55
CA VAL A 142 7.34 -0.74 -2.41
C VAL A 142 8.55 0.17 -2.39
N LEU A 143 9.19 0.33 -3.52
CA LEU A 143 10.31 1.23 -3.71
C LEU A 143 9.79 2.52 -4.37
N ILE A 144 9.96 3.65 -3.70
CA ILE A 144 9.55 4.97 -4.17
C ILE A 144 10.80 5.81 -4.37
N VAL A 145 10.89 6.50 -5.51
CA VAL A 145 12.02 7.40 -5.80
C VAL A 145 11.52 8.83 -5.93
N LEU A 146 12.17 9.72 -5.19
CA LEU A 146 11.89 11.15 -5.16
C LEU A 146 13.15 11.92 -5.58
N GLN A 147 12.93 13.12 -6.11
CA GLN A 147 14.01 14.06 -6.40
C GLN A 147 13.81 15.36 -5.64
N GLU A 148 14.90 15.90 -5.10
CA GLU A 148 14.92 17.18 -4.39
C GLU A 148 16.03 18.09 -4.90
N GLY A 149 15.72 19.37 -4.95
CA GLY A 149 16.71 20.41 -5.27
C GLY A 149 17.72 20.72 -4.17
N SER A 150 17.58 20.07 -3.01
CA SER A 150 18.49 20.18 -1.87
C SER A 150 18.60 18.85 -1.15
N GLY A 151 19.83 18.39 -0.95
CA GLY A 151 20.13 17.18 -0.19
C GLY A 151 19.87 17.29 1.31
N SER A 152 19.50 18.49 1.79
CA SER A 152 19.11 18.71 3.19
C SER A 152 17.63 18.44 3.45
N ILE A 153 16.79 18.36 2.40
CA ILE A 153 15.37 18.05 2.53
C ILE A 153 15.22 16.58 2.94
N ARG A 154 14.32 16.32 3.86
CA ARG A 154 14.01 14.98 4.38
C ARG A 154 12.56 14.63 4.06
N HIS A 155 12.30 13.34 4.01
CA HIS A 155 10.98 12.80 3.76
C HIS A 155 10.55 11.92 4.93
N GLU A 156 9.25 11.86 5.17
CA GLU A 156 8.63 10.95 6.12
C GLU A 156 7.33 10.44 5.52
N ILE A 157 7.19 9.13 5.38
CA ILE A 157 5.89 8.54 5.07
C ILE A 157 5.04 8.67 6.32
N THR A 158 3.88 9.32 6.20
CA THR A 158 3.01 9.61 7.34
C THR A 158 1.72 8.82 7.32
N ASP A 159 1.34 8.31 6.13
CA ASP A 159 0.12 7.56 5.99
C ASP A 159 0.15 6.61 4.80
N VAL A 160 -0.44 5.43 4.98
CA VAL A 160 -0.66 4.42 3.93
C VAL A 160 -2.06 3.88 4.10
N ARG A 161 -2.89 4.02 3.07
CA ARG A 161 -4.28 3.54 3.10
C ARG A 161 -4.75 3.06 1.73
N ARG A 162 -5.87 2.35 1.71
CA ARG A 162 -6.50 1.96 0.44
C ARG A 162 -7.09 3.18 -0.26
N HIS A 163 -6.76 3.34 -1.54
CA HIS A 163 -7.37 4.38 -2.37
C HIS A 163 -8.84 4.08 -2.63
N ARG A 164 -9.70 5.08 -2.45
CA ARG A 164 -11.14 4.97 -2.68
C ARG A 164 -11.56 5.85 -3.85
N ILE A 165 -12.17 5.24 -4.85
CA ILE A 165 -12.74 5.98 -6.00
C ILE A 165 -14.14 6.52 -5.67
N GLU A 166 -14.67 7.40 -6.53
CA GLU A 166 -15.93 8.14 -6.33
C GLU A 166 -17.14 7.24 -6.00
N ASN A 167 -17.20 6.03 -6.53
CA ASN A 167 -18.29 5.08 -6.23
C ASN A 167 -18.09 4.32 -4.91
N GLY A 168 -17.06 4.65 -4.14
CA GLY A 168 -16.73 4.03 -2.87
C GLY A 168 -15.91 2.74 -2.96
N ALA A 169 -15.65 2.21 -4.15
CA ALA A 169 -14.80 1.03 -4.33
C ALA A 169 -13.33 1.33 -4.03
N LEU A 170 -12.60 0.32 -3.55
CA LEU A 170 -11.16 0.42 -3.33
C LEU A 170 -10.43 0.07 -4.64
N ASP A 171 -9.53 0.97 -5.08
CA ASP A 171 -8.77 0.81 -6.33
C ASP A 171 -7.33 1.27 -6.14
N GLY A 172 -6.53 0.45 -5.46
CA GLY A 172 -5.12 0.73 -5.22
C GLY A 172 -4.81 1.32 -3.84
N TRP A 173 -3.77 2.16 -3.77
CA TRP A 173 -3.15 2.62 -2.54
C TRP A 173 -2.82 4.10 -2.57
N ASP A 174 -3.10 4.81 -1.48
CA ASP A 174 -2.65 6.17 -1.23
C ASP A 174 -1.48 6.14 -0.25
N ILE A 175 -0.38 6.76 -0.63
CA ILE A 175 0.81 6.93 0.20
C ILE A 175 1.05 8.42 0.39
N THR A 176 1.00 8.88 1.63
CA THR A 176 1.29 10.27 1.98
C THR A 176 2.72 10.39 2.46
N ILE A 177 3.47 11.29 1.84
CA ILE A 177 4.87 11.55 2.15
C ILE A 177 5.03 13.03 2.49
N ASP A 178 5.37 13.32 3.72
CA ASP A 178 5.69 14.65 4.19
C ASP A 178 7.10 15.05 3.78
N ARG A 179 7.25 16.32 3.45
CA ARG A 179 8.50 16.93 3.05
C ARG A 179 8.97 17.91 4.12
N LYS A 180 10.08 17.59 4.78
CA LYS A 180 10.69 18.42 5.84
C LYS A 180 11.79 19.27 5.24
N VAL A 181 11.50 20.56 5.08
CA VAL A 181 12.45 21.54 4.53
C VAL A 181 13.13 22.28 5.68
N PRO A 182 14.45 22.19 5.84
CA PRO A 182 15.17 22.95 6.86
C PRO A 182 15.22 24.46 6.53
N GLU A 183 15.45 25.29 7.55
CA GLU A 183 15.60 26.74 7.35
C GLU A 183 16.82 27.11 6.48
N ALA A 184 17.87 26.30 6.55
CA ALA A 184 19.06 26.42 5.70
C ALA A 184 19.30 25.07 5.01
N GLY A 185 19.41 25.08 3.71
CA GLY A 185 19.64 23.91 2.87
C GLY A 185 20.95 23.97 2.12
N THR A 186 21.32 22.85 1.51
CA THR A 186 22.42 22.74 0.55
C THR A 186 21.90 22.97 -0.86
N GLU A 187 22.75 23.45 -1.75
CA GLU A 187 22.41 23.63 -3.18
C GLU A 187 22.84 22.41 -4.01
N ASP A 188 22.67 21.23 -3.46
CA ASP A 188 22.98 19.97 -4.10
C ASP A 188 21.69 19.18 -4.36
N MET A 189 21.48 18.80 -5.59
CA MET A 189 20.38 17.89 -5.91
C MET A 189 20.58 16.54 -5.24
N ALA A 190 19.50 15.95 -4.77
CA ALA A 190 19.50 14.62 -4.20
C ALA A 190 18.32 13.80 -4.68
N GLN A 191 18.53 12.51 -4.84
CA GLN A 191 17.48 11.54 -5.01
C GLN A 191 17.30 10.77 -3.71
N TRP A 192 16.06 10.33 -3.50
CA TRP A 192 15.69 9.56 -2.32
C TRP A 192 15.03 8.27 -2.77
N HIS A 193 15.54 7.14 -2.28
CA HIS A 193 14.87 5.86 -2.39
C HIS A 193 14.21 5.57 -1.04
N LEU A 194 12.89 5.45 -1.03
CA LEU A 194 12.12 5.08 0.14
C LEU A 194 11.70 3.62 -0.03
N PHE A 195 12.08 2.79 0.93
CA PHE A 195 11.64 1.41 1.01
C PHE A 195 10.48 1.34 1.98
N LEU A 196 9.30 1.02 1.48
CA LEU A 196 8.06 0.95 2.25
C LEU A 196 7.60 -0.50 2.36
N GLU A 197 7.39 -0.95 3.58
CA GLU A 197 6.83 -2.23 3.97
C GLU A 197 5.47 -2.01 4.61
N VAL A 198 4.41 -2.52 4.00
CA VAL A 198 3.07 -2.47 4.59
C VAL A 198 2.85 -3.72 5.42
N GLN A 199 2.59 -3.53 6.71
CA GLN A 199 2.40 -4.62 7.66
C GLN A 199 0.95 -5.09 7.68
N MET A 200 0.76 -6.42 7.62
CA MET A 200 -0.50 -7.15 7.82
C MET A 200 -1.57 -7.10 6.72
N GLY A 201 -1.84 -8.26 6.17
CA GLY A 201 -3.08 -8.67 5.51
C GLY A 201 -3.16 -8.35 4.02
N ASP A 202 -2.98 -7.12 3.63
CA ASP A 202 -3.02 -6.69 2.24
C ASP A 202 -1.62 -6.37 1.72
N VAL A 203 -1.17 -7.16 0.76
CA VAL A 203 0.12 -6.96 0.11
C VAL A 203 -0.07 -6.07 -1.11
N ILE A 204 0.69 -4.97 -1.20
CA ILE A 204 0.72 -4.14 -2.41
C ILE A 204 1.34 -4.96 -3.54
N LYS A 205 0.62 -5.08 -4.66
CA LYS A 205 1.05 -5.88 -5.82
C LYS A 205 1.57 -4.97 -6.93
N ALA A 206 2.43 -5.49 -7.79
CA ALA A 206 2.92 -4.78 -8.97
C ALA A 206 1.81 -4.30 -9.93
N THR A 207 0.62 -4.91 -9.86
CA THR A 207 -0.55 -4.53 -10.65
C THR A 207 -1.43 -3.47 -9.99
N ASP A 208 -1.18 -3.15 -8.72
CA ASP A 208 -1.98 -2.18 -7.99
C ASP A 208 -1.61 -0.75 -8.44
N LYS A 209 -2.61 0.11 -8.46
CA LYS A 209 -2.39 1.54 -8.64
C LYS A 209 -1.87 2.12 -7.33
N VAL A 210 -0.91 3.00 -7.42
CA VAL A 210 -0.35 3.70 -6.25
C VAL A 210 -0.37 5.20 -6.52
N TRP A 211 -0.94 5.94 -5.60
CA TRP A 211 -0.92 7.40 -5.60
C TRP A 211 0.05 7.89 -4.53
N ILE A 212 0.99 8.71 -4.93
CA ILE A 212 1.94 9.36 -4.02
C ILE A 212 1.55 10.83 -3.93
N ASN A 213 1.11 11.26 -2.77
CA ASN A 213 0.59 12.62 -2.55
C ASN A 213 -0.48 13.01 -3.60
N GLY A 214 -1.40 12.08 -3.91
CA GLY A 214 -2.49 12.28 -4.86
C GLY A 214 -2.10 12.27 -6.34
N LYS A 215 -0.87 11.90 -6.68
CA LYS A 215 -0.38 11.70 -8.05
C LYS A 215 -0.14 10.20 -8.31
N GLN A 216 -0.68 9.71 -9.41
CA GLN A 216 -0.46 8.35 -9.90
C GLN A 216 0.78 8.30 -10.79
#